data_f47aff0e51e48526242f7b301849b307
#
_entry.id   f47aff0e51e48526242f7b301849b307
#
_cell.length_a   1.000
_cell.length_b   1.000
_cell.length_c   1.000
_cell.angle_alpha   90.00
_cell.angle_beta   90.00
_cell.angle_gamma   90.00
#
_symmetry.space_group_name_H-M   'P 1'
#
loop_
_entity.id
_entity.type
_entity.pdbx_description
1 polymer ?
#
loop_
_entity_poly.entity_id
_entity_poly.type
_entity_poly.pdbx_seq_one_letter_code
_entity_poly.pdbx_strand_id
1 'polypeptide(L)'
;MGAGVCVGRGGARGERRHRLLSRGFGDGSVGARRFAVMLAIIATAALAGRAVYVVMVAQDQTTSYDEVYYRGEASNIADGRGFELPRLAVLALGSGEHPPATAAMLVPAEWLSDDNELALRLTVALAGVGVVVLIGLIGREVAGPRAGLVAAGVAAVYPNLWMNDGLLMPETFATLGTALAILFTYRVIRQPTWANAAGGGAGCAIAMLSRAEFALLIPLLVVPVMSMVKRLTRPRRVELAAVFVFTAALAVAPWEGYLLSRYERPAFLSYGEGGVLAGANCSPTYSGSLIGLWVGLCKPHTKAQEASLIADEKRRVGLHYVSHHLGRLPVVMTARIARTWSIYRPFQMAKFSEAEGRPRWASFAGLGTYWVLVGFMIAGAVTLRHQRITVIPLLAPAMIVTLVAAAFYGLVRFRAPAEVSIVVLAAVAFDSALARIRSRRHPLTSSAVSVT
;
A
#
# COMPACT_ATOMS: atom_id res chain seq x y z
N MET A 1 -51.06 -49.43 9.25
CA MET A 1 -49.75 -49.29 9.93
C MET A 1 -49.04 -48.13 9.33
N GLY A 2 -48.98 -47.02 10.06
CA GLY A 2 -48.53 -45.70 9.54
C GLY A 2 -47.03 -45.57 9.62
N ALA A 3 -46.44 -44.98 8.59
CA ALA A 3 -45.06 -44.50 8.57
C ALA A 3 -45.08 -42.97 8.66
N GLY A 4 -44.66 -42.44 9.79
CA GLY A 4 -44.52 -41.02 10.06
C GLY A 4 -43.32 -40.42 9.36
N VAL A 5 -43.49 -39.36 8.58
CA VAL A 5 -42.45 -38.57 7.96
C VAL A 5 -42.00 -37.51 8.95
N CYS A 6 -40.75 -37.59 9.40
CA CYS A 6 -40.09 -36.52 10.14
C CYS A 6 -39.64 -35.40 9.19
N VAL A 7 -40.36 -34.27 9.20
CA VAL A 7 -39.96 -33.05 8.51
C VAL A 7 -38.91 -32.32 9.35
N GLY A 8 -37.70 -32.24 8.85
CA GLY A 8 -36.58 -31.60 9.49
C GLY A 8 -36.73 -30.06 9.61
N ARG A 9 -36.66 -29.53 10.84
CA ARG A 9 -36.68 -28.11 11.22
C ARG A 9 -35.37 -27.36 10.96
N GLY A 10 -34.65 -27.65 9.86
CA GLY A 10 -33.35 -27.02 9.55
C GLY A 10 -33.40 -25.77 8.64
N GLY A 11 -34.50 -25.55 7.90
CA GLY A 11 -34.53 -24.51 6.85
C GLY A 11 -34.79 -23.06 7.31
N ALA A 12 -35.52 -22.88 8.41
CA ALA A 12 -36.04 -21.56 8.79
C ALA A 12 -34.99 -20.61 9.46
N ARG A 13 -33.89 -21.10 9.96
CA ARG A 13 -32.85 -20.25 10.57
C ARG A 13 -31.91 -19.61 9.56
N GLY A 14 -31.66 -20.24 8.42
CA GLY A 14 -30.82 -19.71 7.32
C GLY A 14 -31.50 -18.55 6.60
N GLU A 15 -32.78 -18.67 6.30
CA GLU A 15 -33.57 -17.62 5.59
C GLU A 15 -33.80 -16.37 6.44
N ARG A 16 -34.01 -16.49 7.74
CA ARG A 16 -34.18 -15.32 8.63
C ARG A 16 -32.89 -14.50 8.73
N ARG A 17 -31.69 -15.13 8.69
CA ARG A 17 -30.41 -14.42 8.72
C ARG A 17 -30.16 -13.67 7.41
N HIS A 18 -30.54 -14.24 6.26
CA HIS A 18 -30.42 -13.55 4.96
C HIS A 18 -31.36 -12.34 4.87
N ARG A 19 -32.56 -12.42 5.43
CA ARG A 19 -33.51 -11.30 5.47
C ARG A 19 -33.13 -10.19 6.46
N LEU A 20 -32.43 -10.49 7.54
CA LEU A 20 -31.94 -9.47 8.46
C LEU A 20 -30.74 -8.66 7.89
N LEU A 21 -29.94 -9.27 7.03
CA LEU A 21 -28.89 -8.59 6.30
C LEU A 21 -29.41 -7.75 5.12
N SER A 22 -30.59 -8.11 4.57
CA SER A 22 -31.22 -7.37 3.47
C SER A 22 -32.17 -6.24 3.94
N ARG A 23 -32.65 -6.24 5.18
CA ARG A 23 -33.57 -5.22 5.72
C ARG A 23 -32.91 -3.90 6.16
N GLY A 24 -31.55 -3.78 6.09
CA GLY A 24 -30.82 -2.52 6.34
C GLY A 24 -30.59 -1.66 5.09
N PHE A 25 -30.98 -2.11 3.91
CA PHE A 25 -30.76 -1.42 2.64
C PHE A 25 -32.11 -0.97 2.03
N GLY A 26 -32.76 -0.03 2.72
CA GLY A 26 -33.78 0.77 2.09
C GLY A 26 -33.17 1.58 0.95
N ASP A 27 -33.70 1.45 -0.24
CA ASP A 27 -33.43 2.25 -1.44
C ASP A 27 -31.95 2.28 -1.89
N GLY A 28 -31.50 1.17 -2.49
CA GLY A 28 -30.10 0.96 -2.88
C GLY A 28 -29.53 2.05 -3.81
N SER A 29 -30.35 2.74 -4.60
CA SER A 29 -29.92 3.79 -5.53
C SER A 29 -29.65 5.12 -4.80
N VAL A 30 -30.51 5.53 -3.88
CA VAL A 30 -30.36 6.76 -3.08
C VAL A 30 -29.19 6.62 -2.11
N GLY A 31 -29.02 5.45 -1.51
CA GLY A 31 -27.87 5.17 -0.64
C GLY A 31 -26.54 5.20 -1.38
N ALA A 32 -26.48 4.65 -2.60
CA ALA A 32 -25.28 4.66 -3.44
C ALA A 32 -24.91 6.09 -3.90
N ARG A 33 -25.90 6.89 -4.32
CA ARG A 33 -25.69 8.29 -4.72
C ARG A 33 -25.19 9.15 -3.55
N ARG A 34 -25.80 9.03 -2.39
CA ARG A 34 -25.35 9.75 -1.17
C ARG A 34 -23.91 9.39 -0.81
N PHE A 35 -23.57 8.12 -0.84
CA PHE A 35 -22.18 7.69 -0.61
C PHE A 35 -21.21 8.32 -1.60
N ALA A 36 -21.52 8.29 -2.90
CA ALA A 36 -20.67 8.86 -3.94
C ALA A 36 -20.47 10.37 -3.75
N VAL A 37 -21.54 11.11 -3.46
CA VAL A 37 -21.49 12.56 -3.19
C VAL A 37 -20.63 12.86 -1.96
N MET A 38 -20.84 12.15 -0.84
CA MET A 38 -20.03 12.37 0.37
C MET A 38 -18.55 12.01 0.15
N LEU A 39 -18.28 10.93 -0.57
CA LEU A 39 -16.90 10.54 -0.92
C LEU A 39 -16.25 11.61 -1.82
N ALA A 40 -16.97 12.16 -2.78
CA ALA A 40 -16.49 13.25 -3.64
C ALA A 40 -16.17 14.52 -2.80
N ILE A 41 -17.01 14.89 -1.86
CA ILE A 41 -16.76 16.01 -0.94
C ILE A 41 -15.47 15.76 -0.13
N ILE A 42 -15.28 14.55 0.44
CA ILE A 42 -14.07 14.20 1.18
C ILE A 42 -12.85 14.25 0.26
N ALA A 43 -12.95 13.73 -0.96
CA ALA A 43 -11.86 13.74 -1.95
C ALA A 43 -11.49 15.19 -2.36
N THR A 44 -12.47 16.07 -2.58
CA THR A 44 -12.23 17.49 -2.88
C THR A 44 -11.55 18.20 -1.70
N ALA A 45 -12.02 17.98 -0.48
CA ALA A 45 -11.37 18.53 0.71
C ALA A 45 -9.95 17.99 0.91
N ALA A 46 -9.73 16.69 0.64
CA ALA A 46 -8.42 16.07 0.67
C ALA A 46 -7.47 16.67 -0.40
N LEU A 47 -7.98 16.95 -1.61
CA LEU A 47 -7.21 17.61 -2.67
C LEU A 47 -6.81 19.02 -2.25
N ALA A 48 -7.76 19.81 -1.74
CA ALA A 48 -7.49 21.16 -1.27
C ALA A 48 -6.42 21.19 -0.16
N GLY A 49 -6.53 20.31 0.84
CA GLY A 49 -5.54 20.20 1.91
C GLY A 49 -4.15 19.80 1.40
N ARG A 50 -4.06 18.86 0.45
CA ARG A 50 -2.80 18.46 -0.17
C ARG A 50 -2.20 19.55 -1.05
N ALA A 51 -3.01 20.25 -1.82
CA ALA A 51 -2.56 21.39 -2.63
C ALA A 51 -1.97 22.50 -1.72
N VAL A 52 -2.66 22.85 -0.64
CA VAL A 52 -2.13 23.79 0.37
C VAL A 52 -0.81 23.29 0.96
N TYR A 53 -0.74 22.00 1.35
CA TYR A 53 0.50 21.40 1.86
C TYR A 53 1.65 21.46 0.84
N VAL A 54 1.39 21.13 -0.41
CA VAL A 54 2.40 21.16 -1.49
C VAL A 54 2.90 22.59 -1.68
N VAL A 55 1.99 23.57 -1.82
CA VAL A 55 2.35 24.97 -2.10
C VAL A 55 3.03 25.65 -0.93
N MET A 56 2.58 25.37 0.31
CA MET A 56 3.02 26.13 1.49
C MET A 56 4.15 25.46 2.26
N VAL A 57 4.38 24.15 2.04
CA VAL A 57 5.30 23.38 2.89
C VAL A 57 6.24 22.49 2.09
N ALA A 58 5.73 21.69 1.14
CA ALA A 58 6.54 20.64 0.51
C ALA A 58 7.64 21.20 -0.41
N GLN A 59 7.43 22.36 -1.02
CA GLN A 59 8.43 23.00 -1.89
C GLN A 59 9.71 23.43 -1.13
N ASP A 60 9.57 23.76 0.15
CA ASP A 60 10.68 24.24 0.99
C ASP A 60 11.43 23.11 1.71
N GLN A 61 11.04 21.84 1.46
CA GLN A 61 11.68 20.71 2.12
C GLN A 61 12.96 20.27 1.41
N THR A 62 13.80 19.55 2.14
CA THR A 62 15.02 18.95 1.60
C THR A 62 14.67 17.96 0.49
N THR A 63 15.25 18.16 -0.70
CA THR A 63 15.10 17.24 -1.83
C THR A 63 15.97 16.00 -1.59
N SER A 64 15.36 14.82 -1.62
CA SER A 64 16.09 13.57 -1.50
C SER A 64 16.76 13.16 -2.81
N TYR A 65 17.75 12.28 -2.71
CA TYR A 65 18.39 11.70 -3.90
C TYR A 65 17.35 10.97 -4.81
N ASP A 66 16.42 10.24 -4.21
CA ASP A 66 15.38 9.52 -4.96
C ASP A 66 14.48 10.50 -5.74
N GLU A 67 14.14 11.69 -5.19
CA GLU A 67 13.36 12.71 -5.90
C GLU A 67 14.10 13.26 -7.12
N VAL A 68 15.40 13.55 -6.99
CA VAL A 68 16.24 13.99 -8.11
C VAL A 68 16.27 12.93 -9.21
N TYR A 69 16.37 11.65 -8.83
CA TYR A 69 16.35 10.53 -9.76
C TYR A 69 15.02 10.47 -10.53
N TYR A 70 13.88 10.42 -9.85
CA TYR A 70 12.57 10.28 -10.51
C TYR A 70 12.21 11.48 -11.37
N ARG A 71 12.53 12.71 -10.93
CA ARG A 71 12.34 13.92 -11.72
C ARG A 71 13.18 13.87 -12.99
N GLY A 72 14.48 13.60 -12.88
CA GLY A 72 15.36 13.51 -14.03
C GLY A 72 14.97 12.42 -15.02
N GLU A 73 14.50 11.27 -14.54
CA GLU A 73 14.00 10.18 -15.39
C GLU A 73 12.69 10.56 -16.09
N ALA A 74 11.76 11.23 -15.39
CA ALA A 74 10.52 11.74 -15.99
C ALA A 74 10.80 12.75 -17.11
N SER A 75 11.70 13.71 -16.88
CA SER A 75 12.15 14.69 -17.89
C SER A 75 12.79 14.00 -19.10
N ASN A 76 13.66 13.01 -18.90
CA ASN A 76 14.26 12.23 -20.00
C ASN A 76 13.23 11.50 -20.84
N ILE A 77 12.23 10.89 -20.20
CA ILE A 77 11.13 10.21 -20.90
C ILE A 77 10.29 11.22 -21.68
N ALA A 78 9.98 12.38 -21.08
CA ALA A 78 9.19 13.45 -21.71
C ALA A 78 9.88 14.01 -22.95
N ASP A 79 11.21 14.13 -22.93
CA ASP A 79 12.05 14.58 -24.05
C ASP A 79 12.29 13.49 -25.12
N GLY A 80 11.71 12.30 -24.98
CA GLY A 80 11.90 11.20 -25.90
C GLY A 80 13.24 10.47 -25.78
N ARG A 81 14.05 10.75 -24.76
CA ARG A 81 15.32 10.05 -24.47
C ARG A 81 15.11 8.69 -23.79
N GLY A 82 13.88 8.38 -23.38
CA GLY A 82 13.55 7.15 -22.68
C GLY A 82 14.19 7.06 -21.31
N PHE A 83 14.52 5.83 -20.89
CA PHE A 83 15.12 5.55 -19.57
C PHE A 83 16.64 5.70 -19.63
N GLU A 84 17.15 6.86 -19.97
CA GLU A 84 18.56 7.19 -19.88
C GLU A 84 18.94 7.63 -18.46
N LEU A 85 20.24 7.77 -18.19
CA LEU A 85 20.72 8.34 -16.93
C LEU A 85 20.16 9.74 -16.74
N PRO A 86 19.50 10.07 -15.63
CA PRO A 86 19.07 11.43 -15.36
C PRO A 86 20.28 12.38 -15.37
N ARG A 87 20.20 13.47 -16.13
CA ARG A 87 21.30 14.47 -16.23
C ARG A 87 21.70 15.07 -14.91
N LEU A 88 20.82 15.05 -13.91
CA LEU A 88 21.04 15.55 -12.56
C LEU A 88 21.67 14.50 -11.60
N ALA A 89 21.81 13.27 -12.03
CA ALA A 89 22.46 12.24 -11.20
C ALA A 89 23.98 12.45 -11.21
N VAL A 90 24.46 13.14 -10.20
CA VAL A 90 25.89 13.37 -9.95
C VAL A 90 26.66 12.04 -9.65
N LEU A 91 25.92 11.00 -9.30
CA LEU A 91 26.46 9.66 -9.05
C LEU A 91 26.01 8.75 -10.18
N ALA A 92 26.95 8.18 -10.89
CA ALA A 92 26.75 7.26 -12.03
C ALA A 92 26.00 5.98 -11.64
N LEU A 93 24.68 6.13 -11.42
CA LEU A 93 23.75 5.01 -11.27
C LEU A 93 22.97 4.91 -12.57
N GLY A 94 23.01 3.75 -13.20
CA GLY A 94 22.30 3.52 -14.47
C GLY A 94 20.79 3.66 -14.32
N SER A 95 20.12 4.05 -15.40
CA SER A 95 18.67 3.90 -15.51
C SER A 95 18.31 2.45 -15.18
N GLY A 96 17.27 2.24 -14.35
CA GLY A 96 16.92 0.89 -13.86
C GLY A 96 17.34 0.63 -12.40
N GLU A 97 17.90 1.62 -11.68
CA GLU A 97 18.07 1.52 -10.22
C GLU A 97 16.73 1.36 -9.51
N HIS A 98 15.68 2.02 -10.02
CA HIS A 98 14.30 1.93 -9.53
C HIS A 98 13.34 1.46 -10.62
N PRO A 99 12.17 0.86 -10.25
CA PRO A 99 11.12 0.55 -11.20
C PRO A 99 10.51 1.81 -11.83
N PRO A 100 9.92 1.74 -13.05
CA PRO A 100 9.67 2.90 -13.90
C PRO A 100 8.38 3.67 -13.60
N ALA A 101 7.42 3.10 -12.84
CA ALA A 101 6.08 3.67 -12.76
C ALA A 101 6.06 5.08 -12.15
N THR A 102 6.92 5.35 -11.17
CA THR A 102 6.96 6.69 -10.54
C THR A 102 7.32 7.76 -11.57
N ALA A 103 8.42 7.58 -12.30
CA ALA A 103 8.82 8.51 -13.35
C ALA A 103 7.76 8.59 -14.47
N ALA A 104 7.29 7.43 -14.96
CA ALA A 104 6.28 7.39 -16.03
C ALA A 104 4.97 8.10 -15.67
N MET A 105 4.54 8.05 -14.41
CA MET A 105 3.33 8.75 -13.95
C MET A 105 3.52 10.27 -13.82
N LEU A 106 4.76 10.76 -13.77
CA LEU A 106 5.08 12.18 -13.76
C LEU A 106 5.17 12.77 -15.19
N VAL A 107 5.43 11.97 -16.22
CA VAL A 107 5.59 12.40 -17.62
C VAL A 107 4.47 13.31 -18.14
N PRO A 108 3.17 13.05 -17.88
CA PRO A 108 2.11 13.96 -18.34
C PRO A 108 2.23 15.37 -17.76
N ALA A 109 2.71 15.51 -16.53
CA ALA A 109 2.94 16.82 -15.91
C ALA A 109 4.17 17.52 -16.53
N GLU A 110 5.23 16.78 -16.86
CA GLU A 110 6.38 17.32 -17.61
C GLU A 110 5.96 17.90 -18.95
N TRP A 111 5.17 17.16 -19.75
CA TRP A 111 4.67 17.65 -21.04
C TRP A 111 3.79 18.91 -20.95
N LEU A 112 3.06 19.06 -19.84
CA LEU A 112 2.12 20.19 -19.66
C LEU A 112 2.77 21.40 -19.03
N SER A 113 3.91 21.28 -18.37
CA SER A 113 4.43 22.33 -17.49
C SER A 113 5.92 22.65 -17.65
N ASP A 114 6.63 21.99 -18.55
CA ASP A 114 8.04 22.25 -18.88
C ASP A 114 8.95 22.28 -17.62
N ASP A 115 9.08 21.12 -16.98
CA ASP A 115 9.90 20.89 -15.75
C ASP A 115 9.44 21.70 -14.51
N ASN A 116 8.16 22.00 -14.41
CA ASN A 116 7.61 22.70 -13.26
C ASN A 116 7.42 21.74 -12.07
N GLU A 117 8.28 21.84 -11.07
CA GLU A 117 8.26 21.00 -9.88
C GLU A 117 6.92 21.02 -9.13
N LEU A 118 6.23 22.17 -9.10
CA LEU A 118 4.90 22.28 -8.49
C LEU A 118 3.88 21.38 -9.21
N ALA A 119 3.89 21.35 -10.54
CA ALA A 119 2.99 20.50 -11.33
C ALA A 119 3.26 19.00 -11.05
N LEU A 120 4.53 18.62 -10.97
CA LEU A 120 4.93 17.25 -10.62
C LEU A 120 4.42 16.85 -9.23
N ARG A 121 4.65 17.70 -8.21
CA ARG A 121 4.18 17.45 -6.84
C ARG A 121 2.65 17.41 -6.73
N LEU A 122 1.93 18.25 -7.48
CA LEU A 122 0.47 18.22 -7.56
C LEU A 122 -0.05 16.94 -8.23
N THR A 123 0.70 16.37 -9.18
CA THR A 123 0.38 15.06 -9.78
C THR A 123 0.46 13.94 -8.73
N VAL A 124 1.48 13.94 -7.88
CA VAL A 124 1.56 12.99 -6.75
C VAL A 124 0.42 13.22 -5.76
N ALA A 125 0.09 14.48 -5.45
CA ALA A 125 -1.03 14.82 -4.57
C ALA A 125 -2.38 14.31 -5.12
N LEU A 126 -2.60 14.40 -6.44
CA LEU A 126 -3.78 13.84 -7.10
C LEU A 126 -3.84 12.30 -6.96
N ALA A 127 -2.71 11.62 -7.14
CA ALA A 127 -2.63 10.18 -6.88
C ALA A 127 -2.95 9.84 -5.41
N GLY A 128 -2.50 10.66 -4.46
CA GLY A 128 -2.84 10.55 -3.04
C GLY A 128 -4.33 10.73 -2.75
N VAL A 129 -5.03 11.59 -3.49
CA VAL A 129 -6.50 11.67 -3.43
C VAL A 129 -7.14 10.38 -3.97
N GLY A 130 -6.58 9.79 -5.02
CA GLY A 130 -6.95 8.46 -5.50
C GLY A 130 -6.86 7.40 -4.40
N VAL A 131 -5.80 7.44 -3.58
CA VAL A 131 -5.64 6.56 -2.41
C VAL A 131 -6.78 6.78 -1.40
N VAL A 132 -7.14 8.02 -1.08
CA VAL A 132 -8.27 8.34 -0.18
C VAL A 132 -9.57 7.75 -0.68
N VAL A 133 -9.86 7.92 -1.97
CA VAL A 133 -11.06 7.35 -2.62
C VAL A 133 -11.07 5.82 -2.54
N LEU A 134 -9.94 5.18 -2.87
CA LEU A 134 -9.82 3.72 -2.83
C LEU A 134 -9.97 3.17 -1.40
N ILE A 135 -9.39 3.81 -0.40
CA ILE A 135 -9.58 3.46 1.02
C ILE A 135 -11.06 3.53 1.40
N GLY A 136 -11.78 4.58 0.97
CA GLY A 136 -13.22 4.70 1.15
C GLY A 136 -14.02 3.58 0.49
N LEU A 137 -13.66 3.21 -0.75
CA LEU A 137 -14.28 2.12 -1.48
C LEU A 137 -13.99 0.76 -0.84
N ILE A 138 -12.75 0.51 -0.37
CA ILE A 138 -12.40 -0.73 0.36
C ILE A 138 -13.22 -0.81 1.66
N GLY A 139 -13.28 0.26 2.44
CA GLY A 139 -14.08 0.31 3.66
C GLY A 139 -15.57 0.00 3.40
N ARG A 140 -16.13 0.53 2.30
CA ARG A 140 -17.47 0.23 1.84
C ARG A 140 -17.67 -1.24 1.47
N GLU A 141 -16.71 -1.82 0.73
CA GLU A 141 -16.73 -3.24 0.35
C GLU A 141 -16.66 -4.16 1.57
N VAL A 142 -15.91 -3.80 2.58
CA VAL A 142 -15.65 -4.64 3.75
C VAL A 142 -16.74 -4.50 4.82
N ALA A 143 -17.18 -3.26 5.12
CA ALA A 143 -18.05 -3.00 6.28
C ALA A 143 -19.24 -2.04 5.97
N GLY A 144 -19.44 -1.68 4.69
CA GLY A 144 -20.58 -0.87 4.27
C GLY A 144 -20.28 0.63 4.15
N PRO A 145 -21.25 1.42 3.64
CA PRO A 145 -21.05 2.80 3.23
C PRO A 145 -20.54 3.72 4.34
N ARG A 146 -20.99 3.53 5.58
CA ARG A 146 -20.57 4.38 6.72
C ARG A 146 -19.11 4.14 7.08
N ALA A 147 -18.70 2.88 7.20
CA ALA A 147 -17.30 2.54 7.44
C ALA A 147 -16.38 3.05 6.32
N GLY A 148 -16.87 3.01 5.06
CA GLY A 148 -16.16 3.58 3.91
C GLY A 148 -15.96 5.08 4.01
N LEU A 149 -16.97 5.86 4.39
CA LEU A 149 -16.84 7.32 4.57
C LEU A 149 -15.92 7.67 5.75
N VAL A 150 -16.00 6.91 6.84
CA VAL A 150 -15.08 7.08 7.98
C VAL A 150 -13.64 6.79 7.56
N ALA A 151 -13.42 5.71 6.80
CA ALA A 151 -12.09 5.36 6.28
C ALA A 151 -11.52 6.45 5.37
N ALA A 152 -12.33 6.97 4.42
CA ALA A 152 -11.93 8.07 3.56
C ALA A 152 -11.62 9.36 4.36
N GLY A 153 -12.45 9.70 5.34
CA GLY A 153 -12.24 10.86 6.21
C GLY A 153 -10.93 10.76 7.02
N VAL A 154 -10.66 9.61 7.61
CA VAL A 154 -9.39 9.35 8.31
C VAL A 154 -8.21 9.45 7.34
N ALA A 155 -8.29 8.81 6.16
CA ALA A 155 -7.24 8.85 5.15
C ALA A 155 -6.96 10.28 4.65
N ALA A 156 -7.98 11.13 4.55
CA ALA A 156 -7.84 12.51 4.10
C ALA A 156 -6.95 13.35 5.01
N VAL A 157 -7.02 13.12 6.33
CA VAL A 157 -6.30 13.92 7.35
C VAL A 157 -5.10 13.21 7.97
N TYR A 158 -4.85 11.95 7.63
CA TYR A 158 -3.77 11.14 8.23
C TYR A 158 -2.39 11.54 7.71
N PRO A 159 -1.48 12.06 8.58
CA PRO A 159 -0.19 12.59 8.14
C PRO A 159 0.69 11.58 7.41
N ASN A 160 0.73 10.31 7.84
CA ASN A 160 1.53 9.28 7.18
C ASN A 160 1.09 8.96 5.74
N LEU A 161 -0.08 9.42 5.31
CA LEU A 161 -0.49 9.39 3.91
C LEU A 161 -0.14 10.70 3.21
N TRP A 162 -0.73 11.84 3.64
CA TRP A 162 -0.61 13.08 2.87
C TRP A 162 0.81 13.69 2.84
N MET A 163 1.68 13.43 3.85
CA MET A 163 3.05 13.94 3.79
C MET A 163 3.90 13.28 2.70
N ASN A 164 3.53 12.09 2.21
CA ASN A 164 4.18 11.48 1.06
C ASN A 164 3.68 12.04 -0.26
N ASP A 165 2.47 12.61 -0.29
CA ASP A 165 1.81 13.10 -1.50
C ASP A 165 2.41 14.42 -2.02
N GLY A 166 3.31 15.06 -1.27
CA GLY A 166 4.10 16.20 -1.70
C GLY A 166 5.52 15.85 -2.19
N LEU A 167 5.91 14.58 -2.20
CA LEU A 167 7.24 14.12 -2.56
C LEU A 167 7.23 13.41 -3.92
N LEU A 168 8.25 13.64 -4.74
CA LEU A 168 8.42 12.93 -6.01
C LEU A 168 9.01 11.53 -5.77
N MET A 169 8.28 10.72 -5.01
CA MET A 169 8.72 9.41 -4.51
C MET A 169 7.70 8.31 -4.77
N PRO A 170 8.12 7.03 -4.73
CA PRO A 170 7.28 5.90 -5.15
C PRO A 170 6.17 5.53 -4.15
N GLU A 171 6.22 6.02 -2.90
CA GLU A 171 5.34 5.59 -1.81
C GLU A 171 3.85 5.79 -2.14
N THR A 172 3.49 6.96 -2.69
CA THR A 172 2.08 7.28 -3.03
C THR A 172 1.56 6.40 -4.16
N PHE A 173 2.36 6.17 -5.21
CA PHE A 173 1.96 5.32 -6.33
C PHE A 173 1.91 3.83 -5.95
N ALA A 174 2.87 3.35 -5.16
CA ALA A 174 2.82 1.99 -4.61
C ALA A 174 1.61 1.78 -3.70
N THR A 175 1.23 2.81 -2.91
CA THR A 175 0.03 2.80 -2.06
C THR A 175 -1.24 2.78 -2.90
N LEU A 176 -1.29 3.56 -3.99
CA LEU A 176 -2.40 3.58 -4.94
C LEU A 176 -2.61 2.19 -5.57
N GLY A 177 -1.54 1.60 -6.12
CA GLY A 177 -1.58 0.26 -6.70
C GLY A 177 -2.00 -0.82 -5.69
N THR A 178 -1.45 -0.75 -4.47
CA THR A 178 -1.82 -1.66 -3.39
C THR A 178 -3.29 -1.54 -2.99
N ALA A 179 -3.81 -0.32 -2.85
CA ALA A 179 -5.22 -0.09 -2.54
C ALA A 179 -6.14 -0.61 -3.66
N LEU A 180 -5.74 -0.39 -4.92
CA LEU A 180 -6.46 -0.91 -6.08
C LEU A 180 -6.49 -2.45 -6.09
N ALA A 181 -5.34 -3.10 -5.85
CA ALA A 181 -5.24 -4.56 -5.76
C ALA A 181 -6.13 -5.12 -4.65
N ILE A 182 -6.14 -4.52 -3.46
CA ILE A 182 -7.00 -4.92 -2.34
C ILE A 182 -8.48 -4.76 -2.71
N LEU A 183 -8.88 -3.62 -3.25
CA LEU A 183 -10.26 -3.35 -3.65
C LEU A 183 -10.78 -4.41 -4.62
N PHE A 184 -10.06 -4.64 -5.70
CA PHE A 184 -10.47 -5.61 -6.71
C PHE A 184 -10.39 -7.06 -6.21
N THR A 185 -9.49 -7.37 -5.30
CA THR A 185 -9.47 -8.67 -4.61
C THR A 185 -10.75 -8.92 -3.83
N TYR A 186 -11.24 -7.95 -3.04
CA TYR A 186 -12.55 -8.06 -2.38
C TYR A 186 -13.69 -8.18 -3.38
N ARG A 187 -13.63 -7.46 -4.51
CA ARG A 187 -14.61 -7.58 -5.58
C ARG A 187 -14.61 -8.97 -6.23
N VAL A 188 -13.42 -9.57 -6.47
CA VAL A 188 -13.33 -10.98 -6.95
C VAL A 188 -13.99 -11.94 -5.95
N ILE A 189 -13.79 -11.75 -4.64
CA ILE A 189 -14.42 -12.60 -3.63
C ILE A 189 -15.96 -12.51 -3.70
N ARG A 190 -16.51 -11.32 -3.95
CA ARG A 190 -17.96 -11.09 -4.03
C ARG A 190 -18.54 -11.39 -5.40
N GLN A 191 -17.91 -10.89 -6.43
CA GLN A 191 -18.30 -10.97 -7.84
C GLN A 191 -17.12 -11.44 -8.69
N PRO A 192 -16.94 -12.75 -8.87
CA PRO A 192 -15.80 -13.34 -9.56
C PRO A 192 -15.90 -13.18 -11.07
N THR A 193 -15.59 -11.97 -11.54
CA THR A 193 -15.53 -11.60 -12.97
C THR A 193 -14.10 -11.42 -13.44
N TRP A 194 -13.87 -11.57 -14.74
CA TRP A 194 -12.57 -11.30 -15.37
C TRP A 194 -12.13 -9.85 -15.16
N ALA A 195 -13.06 -8.90 -15.28
CA ALA A 195 -12.76 -7.48 -15.06
C ALA A 195 -12.23 -7.21 -13.64
N ASN A 196 -12.82 -7.84 -12.62
CA ASN A 196 -12.33 -7.71 -11.26
C ASN A 196 -10.97 -8.39 -11.07
N ALA A 197 -10.73 -9.55 -11.70
CA ALA A 197 -9.43 -10.21 -11.67
C ALA A 197 -8.35 -9.38 -12.37
N ALA A 198 -8.65 -8.85 -13.56
CA ALA A 198 -7.75 -7.95 -14.28
C ALA A 198 -7.47 -6.66 -13.50
N GLY A 199 -8.49 -6.05 -12.87
CA GLY A 199 -8.31 -4.89 -12.01
C GLY A 199 -7.37 -5.15 -10.83
N GLY A 200 -7.44 -6.35 -10.23
CA GLY A 200 -6.50 -6.78 -9.18
C GLY A 200 -5.07 -6.93 -9.70
N GLY A 201 -4.89 -7.53 -10.88
CA GLY A 201 -3.61 -7.66 -11.56
C GLY A 201 -3.01 -6.30 -11.93
N ALA A 202 -3.82 -5.38 -12.47
CA ALA A 202 -3.39 -4.01 -12.77
C ALA A 202 -2.94 -3.25 -11.51
N GLY A 203 -3.68 -3.39 -10.40
CA GLY A 203 -3.27 -2.82 -9.11
C GLY A 203 -1.91 -3.36 -8.65
N CYS A 204 -1.68 -4.68 -8.75
CA CYS A 204 -0.39 -5.27 -8.45
C CYS A 204 0.73 -4.74 -9.37
N ALA A 205 0.45 -4.57 -10.68
CA ALA A 205 1.41 -4.02 -11.63
C ALA A 205 1.84 -2.60 -11.26
N ILE A 206 0.88 -1.72 -10.96
CA ILE A 206 1.19 -0.35 -10.49
C ILE A 206 2.04 -0.39 -9.23
N ALA A 207 1.69 -1.23 -8.25
CA ALA A 207 2.44 -1.34 -7.00
C ALA A 207 3.87 -1.81 -7.23
N MET A 208 4.07 -2.91 -7.99
CA MET A 208 5.39 -3.50 -8.21
C MET A 208 6.26 -2.71 -9.18
N LEU A 209 5.67 -2.02 -10.16
CA LEU A 209 6.39 -1.08 -11.03
C LEU A 209 6.72 0.24 -10.33
N SER A 210 6.12 0.55 -9.17
CA SER A 210 6.54 1.64 -8.30
C SER A 210 7.59 1.17 -7.29
N ARG A 211 7.43 -0.05 -6.73
CA ARG A 211 8.33 -0.65 -5.74
C ARG A 211 8.36 -2.16 -5.91
N ALA A 212 9.50 -2.71 -6.31
CA ALA A 212 9.68 -4.10 -6.75
C ALA A 212 9.17 -5.15 -5.74
N GLU A 213 9.31 -4.90 -4.45
CA GLU A 213 8.88 -5.80 -3.38
C GLU A 213 7.37 -6.09 -3.38
N PHE A 214 6.55 -5.21 -3.96
CA PHE A 214 5.11 -5.42 -4.08
C PHE A 214 4.72 -6.46 -5.14
N ALA A 215 5.67 -7.04 -5.87
CA ALA A 215 5.45 -8.28 -6.64
C ALA A 215 4.91 -9.41 -5.75
N LEU A 216 5.24 -9.41 -4.46
CA LEU A 216 4.71 -10.36 -3.48
C LEU A 216 3.21 -10.22 -3.23
N LEU A 217 2.56 -9.12 -3.65
CA LEU A 217 1.09 -9.01 -3.62
C LEU A 217 0.42 -10.12 -4.43
N ILE A 218 1.01 -10.50 -5.57
CA ILE A 218 0.42 -11.52 -6.45
C ILE A 218 0.20 -12.84 -5.69
N PRO A 219 1.24 -13.53 -5.18
CA PRO A 219 1.01 -14.79 -4.46
C PRO A 219 0.21 -14.60 -3.16
N LEU A 220 0.40 -13.47 -2.44
CA LEU A 220 -0.30 -13.23 -1.19
C LEU A 220 -1.79 -12.91 -1.35
N LEU A 221 -2.22 -12.44 -2.50
CA LEU A 221 -3.63 -12.20 -2.80
C LEU A 221 -4.25 -13.36 -3.58
N VAL A 222 -3.58 -13.86 -4.63
CA VAL A 222 -4.15 -14.89 -5.52
C VAL A 222 -4.33 -16.21 -4.80
N VAL A 223 -3.29 -16.73 -4.13
CA VAL A 223 -3.34 -18.08 -3.52
C VAL A 223 -4.42 -18.19 -2.44
N PRO A 224 -4.47 -17.32 -1.40
CA PRO A 224 -5.50 -17.45 -0.38
C PRO A 224 -6.90 -17.12 -0.90
N VAL A 225 -7.04 -16.12 -1.79
CA VAL A 225 -8.36 -15.74 -2.32
C VAL A 225 -8.96 -16.84 -3.16
N MET A 226 -8.19 -17.45 -4.06
CA MET A 226 -8.68 -18.56 -4.89
C MET A 226 -9.03 -19.79 -4.05
N SER A 227 -8.37 -20.01 -2.92
CA SER A 227 -8.73 -21.07 -1.98
C SER A 227 -10.03 -20.79 -1.22
N MET A 228 -10.38 -19.51 -1.03
CA MET A 228 -11.58 -19.07 -0.29
C MET A 228 -12.85 -19.04 -1.15
N VAL A 229 -12.75 -18.83 -2.45
CA VAL A 229 -13.92 -18.79 -3.34
C VAL A 229 -14.38 -20.21 -3.67
N LYS A 230 -14.74 -20.97 -2.62
CA LYS A 230 -15.15 -22.39 -2.71
C LYS A 230 -16.41 -22.64 -3.52
N ARG A 231 -17.25 -21.63 -3.73
CA ARG A 231 -18.49 -21.73 -4.57
C ARG A 231 -18.20 -21.89 -6.07
N LEU A 232 -16.96 -21.59 -6.50
CA LEU A 232 -16.56 -21.78 -7.89
C LEU A 232 -15.95 -23.14 -8.12
N THR A 233 -16.12 -23.67 -9.33
CA THR A 233 -15.41 -24.85 -9.81
C THR A 233 -13.91 -24.59 -9.84
N ARG A 234 -13.10 -25.65 -9.74
CA ARG A 234 -11.63 -25.51 -9.78
C ARG A 234 -11.13 -24.86 -11.08
N PRO A 235 -11.63 -25.22 -12.28
CA PRO A 235 -11.22 -24.55 -13.52
C PRO A 235 -11.49 -23.03 -13.49
N ARG A 236 -12.67 -22.61 -13.02
CA ARG A 236 -13.02 -21.18 -12.95
C ARG A 236 -12.13 -20.39 -11.99
N ARG A 237 -11.69 -21.00 -10.89
CA ARG A 237 -10.73 -20.36 -9.97
C ARG A 237 -9.36 -20.20 -10.63
N VAL A 238 -8.88 -21.22 -11.33
CA VAL A 238 -7.61 -21.16 -12.07
C VAL A 238 -7.67 -20.10 -13.16
N GLU A 239 -8.77 -20.02 -13.90
CA GLU A 239 -8.98 -19.01 -14.94
C GLU A 239 -8.89 -17.57 -14.38
N LEU A 240 -9.58 -17.27 -13.28
CA LEU A 240 -9.51 -15.95 -12.64
C LEU A 240 -8.12 -15.64 -12.09
N ALA A 241 -7.44 -16.65 -11.53
CA ALA A 241 -6.06 -16.51 -11.10
C ALA A 241 -5.13 -16.23 -12.29
N ALA A 242 -5.32 -16.93 -13.39
CA ALA A 242 -4.55 -16.72 -14.62
C ALA A 242 -4.76 -15.31 -15.20
N VAL A 243 -6.00 -14.81 -15.25
CA VAL A 243 -6.30 -13.43 -15.67
C VAL A 243 -5.62 -12.42 -14.77
N PHE A 244 -5.67 -12.61 -13.45
CA PHE A 244 -5.03 -11.74 -12.49
C PHE A 244 -3.51 -11.65 -12.71
N VAL A 245 -2.85 -12.82 -12.77
CA VAL A 245 -1.40 -12.91 -12.97
C VAL A 245 -0.99 -12.42 -14.36
N PHE A 246 -1.73 -12.81 -15.40
CA PHE A 246 -1.45 -12.41 -16.77
C PHE A 246 -1.53 -10.89 -16.96
N THR A 247 -2.54 -10.24 -16.39
CA THR A 247 -2.67 -8.77 -16.46
C THR A 247 -1.47 -8.08 -15.80
N ALA A 248 -1.03 -8.57 -14.63
CA ALA A 248 0.15 -8.03 -13.99
C ALA A 248 1.42 -8.27 -14.82
N ALA A 249 1.61 -9.48 -15.33
CA ALA A 249 2.76 -9.84 -16.14
C ALA A 249 2.82 -9.04 -17.46
N LEU A 250 1.68 -8.87 -18.15
CA LEU A 250 1.60 -8.10 -19.39
C LEU A 250 1.99 -6.63 -19.18
N ALA A 251 1.58 -6.02 -18.07
CA ALA A 251 1.93 -4.63 -17.75
C ALA A 251 3.43 -4.46 -17.40
N VAL A 252 4.04 -5.50 -16.84
CA VAL A 252 5.47 -5.50 -16.43
C VAL A 252 6.40 -5.90 -17.56
N ALA A 253 5.94 -6.72 -18.50
CA ALA A 253 6.76 -7.31 -19.57
C ALA A 253 7.57 -6.28 -20.40
N PRO A 254 7.05 -5.08 -20.76
CA PRO A 254 7.85 -4.10 -21.50
C PRO A 254 9.07 -3.61 -20.70
N TRP A 255 8.92 -3.42 -19.39
CA TRP A 255 10.01 -3.00 -18.53
C TRP A 255 11.06 -4.10 -18.34
N GLU A 256 10.63 -5.33 -18.09
CA GLU A 256 11.55 -6.48 -18.02
C GLU A 256 12.29 -6.70 -19.34
N GLY A 257 11.58 -6.58 -20.48
CA GLY A 257 12.19 -6.62 -21.80
C GLY A 257 13.26 -5.54 -22.00
N TYR A 258 13.00 -4.32 -21.54
CA TYR A 258 13.99 -3.25 -21.56
C TYR A 258 15.22 -3.60 -20.70
N LEU A 259 15.04 -4.03 -19.45
CA LEU A 259 16.14 -4.41 -18.57
C LEU A 259 16.99 -5.53 -19.16
N LEU A 260 16.36 -6.59 -19.66
CA LEU A 260 17.04 -7.74 -20.28
C LEU A 260 17.79 -7.39 -21.56
N SER A 261 17.32 -6.40 -22.32
CA SER A 261 17.98 -5.95 -23.56
C SER A 261 19.13 -4.97 -23.33
N ARG A 262 19.16 -4.28 -22.18
CA ARG A 262 20.06 -3.17 -21.92
C ARG A 262 21.25 -3.53 -21.03
N TYR A 263 21.07 -4.52 -20.13
CA TYR A 263 22.03 -4.81 -19.07
C TYR A 263 22.62 -6.24 -19.18
N GLU A 264 23.86 -6.41 -18.75
CA GLU A 264 24.57 -7.70 -18.83
C GLU A 264 24.06 -8.75 -17.84
N ARG A 265 23.58 -8.31 -16.67
CA ARG A 265 23.04 -9.20 -15.64
C ARG A 265 21.53 -9.04 -15.54
N PRO A 266 20.78 -10.15 -15.46
CA PRO A 266 19.34 -10.06 -15.25
C PRO A 266 19.04 -9.52 -13.86
N ALA A 267 18.04 -8.62 -13.76
CA ALA A 267 17.43 -8.23 -12.50
C ALA A 267 15.91 -8.25 -12.65
N PHE A 268 15.22 -8.42 -11.55
CA PHE A 268 13.77 -8.35 -11.52
C PHE A 268 13.35 -6.96 -11.05
N LEU A 269 12.75 -6.20 -11.95
CA LEU A 269 12.19 -4.85 -11.77
C LEU A 269 13.20 -3.74 -11.49
N SER A 270 14.36 -3.98 -10.88
CA SER A 270 15.37 -2.94 -10.63
C SER A 270 16.73 -3.51 -10.24
N TYR A 271 17.76 -2.67 -10.32
CA TYR A 271 19.14 -2.98 -9.89
C TYR A 271 19.48 -2.37 -8.52
N GLY A 272 18.55 -1.65 -7.87
CA GLY A 272 18.80 -0.95 -6.61
C GLY A 272 19.13 -1.85 -5.43
N GLU A 273 18.74 -3.13 -5.48
CA GLU A 273 18.89 -4.08 -4.36
C GLU A 273 20.36 -4.31 -3.95
N GLY A 274 21.30 -4.24 -4.88
CA GLY A 274 22.73 -4.37 -4.57
C GLY A 274 23.21 -3.26 -3.63
N GLY A 275 22.84 -2.01 -3.94
CA GLY A 275 23.13 -0.84 -3.10
C GLY A 275 22.44 -0.89 -1.75
N VAL A 276 21.20 -1.41 -1.74
CA VAL A 276 20.42 -1.62 -0.52
C VAL A 276 21.10 -2.66 0.38
N LEU A 277 21.49 -3.81 -0.17
CA LEU A 277 22.17 -4.88 0.58
C LEU A 277 23.52 -4.42 1.18
N ALA A 278 24.34 -3.72 0.40
CA ALA A 278 25.62 -3.21 0.91
C ALA A 278 25.42 -2.19 2.05
N GLY A 279 24.53 -1.21 1.86
CA GLY A 279 24.28 -0.17 2.86
C GLY A 279 23.55 -0.64 4.11
N ALA A 280 22.80 -1.75 4.02
CA ALA A 280 22.08 -2.34 5.14
C ALA A 280 22.91 -3.38 5.93
N ASN A 281 24.00 -3.86 5.37
CA ASN A 281 24.83 -4.91 5.98
C ASN A 281 26.29 -4.47 6.08
N CYS A 282 26.57 -3.68 7.10
CA CYS A 282 27.90 -3.16 7.44
C CYS A 282 27.97 -2.88 8.95
N SER A 283 29.16 -2.59 9.47
CA SER A 283 29.41 -2.44 10.91
C SER A 283 28.44 -1.47 11.61
N PRO A 284 28.19 -0.22 11.10
CA PRO A 284 27.27 0.71 11.75
C PRO A 284 25.83 0.22 11.83
N THR A 285 25.37 -0.59 10.85
CA THR A 285 23.97 -1.07 10.78
C THR A 285 23.73 -2.35 11.58
N TYR A 286 24.77 -2.94 12.16
CA TYR A 286 24.68 -4.13 13.01
C TYR A 286 24.82 -3.84 14.50
N SER A 287 25.14 -2.58 14.88
CA SER A 287 25.31 -2.20 16.28
C SER A 287 24.98 -0.71 16.53
N GLY A 288 24.92 -0.33 17.79
CA GLY A 288 24.77 1.08 18.21
C GLY A 288 23.45 1.74 17.82
N SER A 289 23.50 3.04 17.56
CA SER A 289 22.30 3.86 17.30
C SER A 289 21.72 3.65 15.90
N LEU A 290 22.52 3.14 14.97
CA LEU A 290 22.11 2.94 13.57
C LEU A 290 21.72 1.49 13.26
N ILE A 291 21.66 0.62 14.26
CA ILE A 291 21.27 -0.78 14.07
C ILE A 291 19.93 -0.88 13.31
N GLY A 292 19.93 -1.69 12.25
CA GLY A 292 18.74 -1.94 11.42
C GLY A 292 18.44 -0.86 10.39
N LEU A 293 19.23 0.21 10.27
CA LEU A 293 19.12 1.23 9.23
C LEU A 293 19.93 0.87 7.97
N TRP A 294 19.89 1.76 7.02
CA TRP A 294 20.72 1.78 5.83
C TRP A 294 21.69 2.98 5.90
N VAL A 295 22.95 2.78 5.52
CA VAL A 295 23.99 3.81 5.57
C VAL A 295 24.71 3.87 4.23
N GLY A 296 24.58 5.00 3.52
CA GLY A 296 25.13 5.20 2.18
C GLY A 296 26.66 5.06 2.12
N LEU A 297 27.36 5.45 3.17
CA LEU A 297 28.83 5.34 3.27
C LEU A 297 29.35 3.89 3.30
N CYS A 298 28.48 2.91 3.54
CA CYS A 298 28.84 1.49 3.50
C CYS A 298 28.87 0.90 2.09
N LYS A 299 28.47 1.66 1.08
CA LYS A 299 28.55 1.21 -0.31
C LYS A 299 30.04 1.15 -0.73
N PRO A 300 30.53 0.00 -1.23
CA PRO A 300 31.89 -0.09 -1.70
C PRO A 300 32.09 0.76 -2.97
N HIS A 301 33.32 1.25 -3.16
CA HIS A 301 33.72 1.76 -4.46
C HIS A 301 33.83 0.58 -5.42
N THR A 302 33.15 0.64 -6.55
CA THR A 302 33.19 -0.39 -7.59
C THR A 302 34.03 0.09 -8.77
N LYS A 303 34.70 -0.83 -9.46
CA LYS A 303 35.40 -0.55 -10.71
C LYS A 303 34.50 -0.75 -11.93
N ALA A 304 33.38 -1.43 -11.76
CA ALA A 304 32.40 -1.63 -12.80
C ALA A 304 31.76 -0.28 -13.19
N GLN A 305 31.45 -0.12 -14.46
CA GLN A 305 30.81 1.09 -15.02
C GLN A 305 29.36 0.84 -15.41
N GLU A 306 28.98 -0.43 -15.65
CA GLU A 306 27.64 -0.82 -16.02
C GLU A 306 26.79 -1.11 -14.76
N ALA A 307 25.54 -0.63 -14.75
CA ALA A 307 24.68 -0.63 -13.57
C ALA A 307 24.43 -2.01 -12.95
N SER A 308 24.24 -3.04 -13.78
CA SER A 308 23.97 -4.40 -13.30
C SER A 308 25.22 -5.04 -12.67
N LEU A 309 26.40 -4.75 -13.20
CA LEU A 309 27.67 -5.20 -12.63
C LEU A 309 27.98 -4.48 -11.32
N ILE A 310 27.72 -3.18 -11.24
CA ILE A 310 27.81 -2.38 -10.01
C ILE A 310 26.89 -2.98 -8.93
N ALA A 311 25.65 -3.31 -9.29
CA ALA A 311 24.70 -3.91 -8.37
C ALA A 311 25.17 -5.28 -7.87
N ASP A 312 25.71 -6.11 -8.76
CA ASP A 312 26.24 -7.43 -8.42
C ASP A 312 27.44 -7.37 -7.47
N GLU A 313 28.40 -6.46 -7.71
CA GLU A 313 29.52 -6.23 -6.79
C GLU A 313 29.03 -5.80 -5.40
N LYS A 314 28.12 -4.82 -5.33
CA LYS A 314 27.53 -4.34 -4.08
C LYS A 314 26.75 -5.43 -3.35
N ARG A 315 25.98 -6.24 -4.09
CA ARG A 315 25.25 -7.40 -3.55
C ARG A 315 26.20 -8.39 -2.90
N ARG A 316 27.31 -8.75 -3.57
CA ARG A 316 28.31 -9.68 -3.03
C ARG A 316 28.91 -9.15 -1.73
N VAL A 317 29.24 -7.87 -1.65
CA VAL A 317 29.77 -7.26 -0.42
C VAL A 317 28.76 -7.35 0.72
N GLY A 318 27.51 -6.97 0.48
CA GLY A 318 26.45 -7.06 1.50
C GLY A 318 26.22 -8.50 1.98
N LEU A 319 26.12 -9.46 1.07
CA LEU A 319 25.92 -10.88 1.40
C LEU A 319 27.15 -11.49 2.10
N HIS A 320 28.36 -11.10 1.71
CA HIS A 320 29.60 -11.51 2.40
C HIS A 320 29.58 -11.02 3.84
N TYR A 321 29.19 -9.77 4.10
CA TYR A 321 29.05 -9.27 5.46
C TYR A 321 28.03 -10.07 6.29
N VAL A 322 26.87 -10.36 5.72
CA VAL A 322 25.82 -11.18 6.36
C VAL A 322 26.37 -12.56 6.75
N SER A 323 27.05 -13.25 5.81
CA SER A 323 27.56 -14.62 6.03
C SER A 323 28.58 -14.71 7.16
N HIS A 324 29.34 -13.63 7.42
CA HIS A 324 30.31 -13.56 8.52
C HIS A 324 29.70 -13.07 9.85
N HIS A 325 28.41 -12.64 9.85
CA HIS A 325 27.75 -12.07 11.03
C HIS A 325 26.39 -12.73 11.31
N LEU A 326 26.21 -14.00 10.94
CA LEU A 326 24.93 -14.75 11.08
C LEU A 326 24.41 -14.76 12.52
N GLY A 327 25.27 -14.87 13.52
CA GLY A 327 24.88 -14.83 14.93
C GLY A 327 24.24 -13.50 15.36
N ARG A 328 24.55 -12.39 14.66
CA ARG A 328 24.01 -11.07 14.93
C ARG A 328 22.72 -10.80 14.14
N LEU A 329 22.52 -11.50 13.03
CA LEU A 329 21.45 -11.26 12.07
C LEU A 329 20.03 -11.24 12.70
N PRO A 330 19.62 -12.17 13.60
CA PRO A 330 18.29 -12.13 14.21
C PRO A 330 18.01 -10.84 14.98
N VAL A 331 18.99 -10.31 15.69
CA VAL A 331 18.88 -9.04 16.42
C VAL A 331 18.71 -7.87 15.47
N VAL A 332 19.49 -7.85 14.37
CA VAL A 332 19.41 -6.81 13.33
C VAL A 332 18.06 -6.85 12.62
N MET A 333 17.59 -8.04 12.23
CA MET A 333 16.26 -8.21 11.60
C MET A 333 15.13 -7.72 12.52
N THR A 334 15.20 -8.06 13.81
CA THR A 334 14.23 -7.57 14.80
C THR A 334 14.26 -6.03 14.91
N ALA A 335 15.45 -5.43 14.94
CA ALA A 335 15.59 -3.98 14.96
C ALA A 335 15.02 -3.32 13.68
N ARG A 336 15.26 -3.91 12.51
CA ARG A 336 14.71 -3.47 11.22
C ARG A 336 13.17 -3.45 11.24
N ILE A 337 12.55 -4.56 11.62
CA ILE A 337 11.10 -4.70 11.74
C ILE A 337 10.57 -3.67 12.75
N ALA A 338 11.17 -3.63 13.95
CA ALA A 338 10.71 -2.76 15.02
C ALA A 338 10.83 -1.25 14.69
N ARG A 339 11.81 -0.84 13.87
CA ARG A 339 11.94 0.53 13.34
C ARG A 339 10.80 0.85 12.36
N THR A 340 10.55 -0.02 11.39
CA THR A 340 9.49 0.17 10.40
C THR A 340 8.13 0.30 11.05
N TRP A 341 7.86 -0.51 12.07
CA TRP A 341 6.60 -0.46 12.84
C TRP A 341 6.61 0.55 14.00
N SER A 342 7.60 1.45 14.05
CA SER A 342 7.72 2.49 15.08
C SER A 342 7.72 1.96 16.52
N ILE A 343 8.21 0.74 16.73
CA ILE A 343 8.37 0.10 18.05
C ILE A 343 9.74 0.44 18.65
N TYR A 344 10.78 0.44 17.81
CA TYR A 344 12.15 0.71 18.24
C TYR A 344 12.59 2.10 17.77
N ARG A 345 13.01 2.94 18.70
CA ARG A 345 13.49 4.33 18.49
C ARG A 345 12.54 5.19 17.60
N PRO A 346 11.23 5.24 17.89
CA PRO A 346 10.25 5.92 17.03
C PRO A 346 10.55 7.41 16.83
N PHE A 347 11.02 8.10 17.88
CA PHE A 347 11.37 9.52 17.79
C PHE A 347 12.62 9.78 16.93
N GLN A 348 13.59 8.85 16.91
CA GLN A 348 14.72 8.90 16.00
C GLN A 348 14.26 8.76 14.55
N MET A 349 13.32 7.83 14.30
CA MET A 349 12.76 7.61 12.95
C MET A 349 11.97 8.83 12.46
N ALA A 350 11.17 9.46 13.32
CA ALA A 350 10.45 10.70 12.99
C ALA A 350 11.41 11.86 12.64
N LYS A 351 12.55 11.96 13.31
CA LYS A 351 13.59 12.94 12.99
C LYS A 351 14.30 12.62 11.67
N PHE A 352 14.56 11.35 11.38
CA PHE A 352 15.24 10.96 10.13
C PHE A 352 14.37 11.17 8.89
N SER A 353 13.04 11.17 9.05
CA SER A 353 12.12 11.49 7.96
C SER A 353 12.31 12.90 7.39
N GLU A 354 12.87 13.83 8.17
CA GLU A 354 13.19 15.20 7.72
C GLU A 354 14.26 15.19 6.62
N ALA A 355 15.26 14.33 6.72
CA ALA A 355 16.29 14.17 5.68
C ALA A 355 15.74 13.61 4.35
N GLU A 356 14.52 13.09 4.36
CA GLU A 356 13.81 12.58 3.18
C GLU A 356 12.69 13.53 2.72
N GLY A 357 12.72 14.81 3.12
CA GLY A 357 11.75 15.82 2.70
C GLY A 357 10.43 15.80 3.44
N ARG A 358 10.32 15.08 4.57
CA ARG A 358 9.08 15.05 5.38
C ARG A 358 9.18 16.02 6.55
N PRO A 359 8.25 16.99 6.70
CA PRO A 359 8.30 17.95 7.80
C PRO A 359 8.30 17.24 9.15
N ARG A 360 9.20 17.67 10.03
CA ARG A 360 9.37 17.06 11.35
C ARG A 360 8.08 17.05 12.18
N TRP A 361 7.33 18.16 12.19
CA TRP A 361 6.06 18.24 12.89
C TRP A 361 5.01 17.24 12.36
N ALA A 362 4.93 17.06 11.03
CA ALA A 362 4.03 16.10 10.40
C ALA A 362 4.44 14.65 10.72
N SER A 363 5.73 14.36 10.77
CA SER A 363 6.25 13.05 11.14
C SER A 363 5.91 12.69 12.60
N PHE A 364 5.97 13.66 13.53
CA PHE A 364 5.54 13.45 14.93
C PHE A 364 4.01 13.33 15.06
N ALA A 365 3.23 14.15 14.33
CA ALA A 365 1.78 14.01 14.27
C ALA A 365 1.37 12.65 13.68
N GLY A 366 2.08 12.21 12.62
CA GLY A 366 1.93 10.90 12.00
C GLY A 366 2.22 9.76 12.97
N LEU A 367 3.27 9.88 13.78
CA LEU A 367 3.60 8.88 14.80
C LEU A 367 2.50 8.76 15.86
N GLY A 368 1.98 9.88 16.37
CA GLY A 368 0.90 9.88 17.35
C GLY A 368 -0.40 9.29 16.81
N THR A 369 -0.82 9.72 15.62
CA THR A 369 -2.04 9.19 14.98
C THR A 369 -1.89 7.71 14.60
N TYR A 370 -0.71 7.28 14.17
CA TYR A 370 -0.42 5.87 13.89
C TYR A 370 -0.70 4.97 15.10
N TRP A 371 -0.21 5.32 16.30
CA TRP A 371 -0.42 4.50 17.50
C TRP A 371 -1.89 4.40 17.89
N VAL A 372 -2.64 5.49 17.72
CA VAL A 372 -4.10 5.47 17.93
C VAL A 372 -4.77 4.53 16.91
N LEU A 373 -4.43 4.66 15.62
CA LEU A 373 -5.02 3.83 14.58
C LEU A 373 -4.67 2.35 14.73
N VAL A 374 -3.45 2.00 15.17
CA VAL A 374 -3.05 0.59 15.42
C VAL A 374 -3.91 -0.05 16.50
N GLY A 375 -4.22 0.65 17.58
CA GLY A 375 -5.14 0.15 18.60
C GLY A 375 -6.53 -0.17 18.04
N PHE A 376 -7.09 0.73 17.23
CA PHE A 376 -8.37 0.51 16.54
C PHE A 376 -8.28 -0.55 15.43
N MET A 377 -7.16 -0.65 14.72
CA MET A 377 -6.91 -1.66 13.70
C MET A 377 -7.10 -3.08 14.25
N ILE A 378 -6.54 -3.36 15.42
CA ILE A 378 -6.67 -4.68 16.06
C ILE A 378 -8.15 -4.97 16.35
N ALA A 379 -8.88 -4.01 16.93
CA ALA A 379 -10.30 -4.15 17.21
C ALA A 379 -11.14 -4.34 15.93
N GLY A 380 -10.80 -3.64 14.85
CA GLY A 380 -11.45 -3.79 13.55
C GLY A 380 -11.20 -5.15 12.92
N ALA A 381 -9.97 -5.66 12.98
CA ALA A 381 -9.64 -7.00 12.49
C ALA A 381 -10.42 -8.09 13.23
N VAL A 382 -10.51 -7.98 14.56
CA VAL A 382 -11.33 -8.89 15.38
C VAL A 382 -12.81 -8.80 14.98
N THR A 383 -13.33 -7.58 14.79
CA THR A 383 -14.72 -7.35 14.36
C THR A 383 -15.03 -8.05 13.03
N LEU A 384 -14.17 -7.88 12.02
CA LEU A 384 -14.34 -8.54 10.72
C LEU A 384 -14.28 -10.08 10.82
N ARG A 385 -13.36 -10.61 11.63
CA ARG A 385 -13.29 -12.06 11.87
C ARG A 385 -14.58 -12.60 12.49
N HIS A 386 -15.17 -11.91 13.47
CA HIS A 386 -16.46 -12.27 14.02
C HIS A 386 -17.61 -12.22 13.01
N GLN A 387 -17.52 -11.28 12.05
CA GLN A 387 -18.47 -11.18 10.94
C GLN A 387 -18.19 -12.18 9.81
N ARG A 388 -17.14 -13.02 9.94
CA ARG A 388 -16.69 -13.99 8.93
C ARG A 388 -16.27 -13.34 7.61
N ILE A 389 -15.80 -12.08 7.67
CA ILE A 389 -15.21 -11.38 6.54
C ILE A 389 -13.70 -11.62 6.59
N THR A 390 -13.13 -12.07 5.47
CA THR A 390 -11.69 -12.32 5.40
C THR A 390 -10.89 -11.02 5.54
N VAL A 391 -9.85 -11.04 6.36
CA VAL A 391 -8.91 -9.93 6.55
C VAL A 391 -7.63 -10.12 5.73
N ILE A 392 -7.49 -11.25 5.03
CA ILE A 392 -6.24 -11.62 4.34
C ILE A 392 -5.79 -10.56 3.33
N PRO A 393 -6.67 -10.00 2.45
CA PRO A 393 -6.23 -8.96 1.54
C PRO A 393 -5.69 -7.71 2.25
N LEU A 394 -6.21 -7.38 3.43
CA LEU A 394 -5.74 -6.26 4.26
C LEU A 394 -4.44 -6.58 5.01
N LEU A 395 -4.11 -7.85 5.25
CA LEU A 395 -2.86 -8.23 5.91
C LEU A 395 -1.68 -8.34 4.94
N ALA A 396 -1.94 -8.55 3.65
CA ALA A 396 -0.90 -8.76 2.65
C ALA A 396 0.14 -7.62 2.60
N PRO A 397 -0.21 -6.33 2.55
CA PRO A 397 0.78 -5.25 2.53
C PRO A 397 1.63 -5.21 3.81
N ALA A 398 1.01 -5.43 4.98
CA ALA A 398 1.73 -5.46 6.25
C ALA A 398 2.74 -6.62 6.31
N MET A 399 2.39 -7.77 5.74
CA MET A 399 3.31 -8.91 5.63
C MET A 399 4.48 -8.59 4.72
N ILE A 400 4.24 -7.99 3.54
CA ILE A 400 5.30 -7.57 2.61
C ILE A 400 6.26 -6.60 3.31
N VAL A 401 5.73 -5.53 3.90
CA VAL A 401 6.52 -4.52 4.62
C VAL A 401 7.38 -5.14 5.72
N THR A 402 6.84 -6.10 6.46
CA THR A 402 7.57 -6.81 7.52
C THR A 402 8.70 -7.67 6.95
N LEU A 403 8.43 -8.44 5.89
CA LEU A 403 9.43 -9.29 5.22
C LEU A 403 10.56 -8.46 4.62
N VAL A 404 10.21 -7.36 3.94
CA VAL A 404 11.17 -6.45 3.31
C VAL A 404 12.02 -5.74 4.36
N ALA A 405 11.40 -5.26 5.44
CA ALA A 405 12.15 -4.68 6.55
C ALA A 405 13.12 -5.70 7.16
N ALA A 406 12.71 -6.93 7.39
CA ALA A 406 13.58 -8.00 7.90
C ALA A 406 14.77 -8.25 6.97
N ALA A 407 14.52 -8.38 5.66
CA ALA A 407 15.52 -8.74 4.67
C ALA A 407 16.54 -7.60 4.41
N PHE A 408 16.06 -6.36 4.38
CA PHE A 408 16.86 -5.22 3.94
C PHE A 408 17.16 -4.25 5.09
N TYR A 409 16.25 -3.30 5.38
CA TYR A 409 16.44 -2.31 6.45
C TYR A 409 15.10 -1.69 6.90
N GLY A 410 15.09 -1.05 8.07
CA GLY A 410 13.88 -0.52 8.67
C GLY A 410 13.75 0.99 8.49
N LEU A 411 12.74 1.42 7.68
CA LEU A 411 12.30 2.82 7.59
C LEU A 411 10.78 2.91 7.65
N VAL A 412 10.29 3.99 8.25
CA VAL A 412 8.84 4.25 8.40
C VAL A 412 8.16 4.41 7.04
N ARG A 413 8.83 5.01 6.04
CA ARG A 413 8.27 5.24 4.70
C ARG A 413 7.82 3.95 4.01
N PHE A 414 8.49 2.83 4.26
CA PHE A 414 8.12 1.54 3.65
C PHE A 414 6.74 1.04 4.08
N ARG A 415 6.22 1.58 5.18
CA ARG A 415 4.90 1.23 5.70
C ARG A 415 3.75 1.88 4.93
N ALA A 416 4.01 2.90 4.09
CA ALA A 416 2.96 3.67 3.41
C ALA A 416 1.87 2.80 2.74
N PRO A 417 2.17 1.73 1.96
CA PRO A 417 1.13 0.87 1.40
C PRO A 417 0.35 0.06 2.46
N ALA A 418 0.95 -0.24 3.62
CA ALA A 418 0.25 -0.92 4.72
C ALA A 418 -0.68 0.02 5.51
N GLU A 419 -0.49 1.35 5.40
CA GLU A 419 -1.38 2.33 6.03
C GLU A 419 -2.81 2.25 5.48
N VAL A 420 -3.00 1.81 4.23
CA VAL A 420 -4.33 1.50 3.67
C VAL A 420 -5.10 0.55 4.58
N SER A 421 -4.46 -0.52 4.99
CA SER A 421 -5.06 -1.56 5.83
C SER A 421 -5.30 -1.09 7.26
N ILE A 422 -4.36 -0.33 7.81
CA ILE A 422 -4.47 0.27 9.15
C ILE A 422 -5.70 1.17 9.21
N VAL A 423 -5.86 2.08 8.24
CA VAL A 423 -6.97 3.02 8.18
C VAL A 423 -8.31 2.31 7.98
N VAL A 424 -8.39 1.35 7.05
CA VAL A 424 -9.64 0.60 6.80
C VAL A 424 -10.07 -0.17 8.05
N LEU A 425 -9.16 -0.91 8.67
CA LEU A 425 -9.47 -1.69 9.87
C LEU A 425 -9.84 -0.79 11.06
N ALA A 426 -9.14 0.32 11.25
CA ALA A 426 -9.49 1.29 12.28
C ALA A 426 -10.90 1.87 12.06
N ALA A 427 -11.24 2.22 10.82
CA ALA A 427 -12.57 2.73 10.48
C ALA A 427 -13.69 1.72 10.77
N VAL A 428 -13.44 0.42 10.53
CA VAL A 428 -14.38 -0.66 10.89
C VAL A 428 -14.65 -0.68 12.39
N ALA A 429 -13.61 -0.53 13.22
CA ALA A 429 -13.76 -0.46 14.67
C ALA A 429 -14.56 0.77 15.10
N PHE A 430 -14.25 1.95 14.55
CA PHE A 430 -14.96 3.20 14.82
C PHE A 430 -16.46 3.10 14.49
N ASP A 431 -16.79 2.62 13.27
CA ASP A 431 -18.19 2.47 12.88
C ASP A 431 -18.94 1.49 13.77
N SER A 432 -18.31 0.37 14.12
CA SER A 432 -18.89 -0.63 15.04
C SER A 432 -19.12 -0.08 16.45
N ALA A 433 -18.19 0.73 16.97
CA ALA A 433 -18.33 1.37 18.27
C ALA A 433 -19.48 2.40 18.26
N LEU A 434 -19.55 3.24 17.22
CA LEU A 434 -20.64 4.22 17.06
C LEU A 434 -22.02 3.54 16.95
N ALA A 435 -22.10 2.41 16.25
CA ALA A 435 -23.34 1.64 16.12
C ALA A 435 -23.80 1.10 17.50
N ARG A 436 -22.87 0.59 18.33
CA ARG A 436 -23.16 0.13 19.70
C ARG A 436 -23.63 1.25 20.63
N ILE A 437 -23.04 2.44 20.54
CA ILE A 437 -23.44 3.61 21.35
C ILE A 437 -24.85 4.03 20.97
N ARG A 438 -25.19 4.08 19.67
CA ARG A 438 -26.53 4.45 19.19
C ARG A 438 -27.60 3.46 19.62
N SER A 439 -27.33 2.15 19.54
CA SER A 439 -28.28 1.12 19.98
C SER A 439 -28.56 1.17 21.49
N ARG A 440 -27.58 1.58 22.30
CA ARG A 440 -27.79 1.79 23.75
C ARG A 440 -28.60 3.04 24.09
N ARG A 441 -28.53 4.09 23.26
CA ARG A 441 -29.28 5.35 23.45
C ARG A 441 -30.73 5.26 23.00
N HIS A 442 -31.06 4.35 22.10
CA HIS A 442 -32.43 4.07 21.63
C HIS A 442 -32.76 2.60 21.86
N PRO A 443 -32.99 2.14 23.11
CA PRO A 443 -33.57 0.83 23.32
C PRO A 443 -34.94 0.83 22.62
N LEU A 444 -35.16 -0.16 21.73
CA LEU A 444 -36.43 -0.35 21.10
C LEU A 444 -37.47 -0.44 22.25
N THR A 445 -38.34 0.54 22.35
CA THR A 445 -39.57 0.45 23.17
C THR A 445 -40.38 -0.66 22.56
N SER A 446 -40.22 -1.86 23.08
CA SER A 446 -41.12 -2.99 22.86
C SER A 446 -42.45 -2.61 23.49
N SER A 447 -43.30 -1.94 22.71
CA SER A 447 -44.71 -1.79 23.06
C SER A 447 -45.30 -3.19 23.07
N ALA A 448 -45.45 -3.73 24.26
CA ALA A 448 -46.29 -4.86 24.50
C ALA A 448 -47.72 -4.42 24.09
N VAL A 449 -48.16 -4.83 22.91
CA VAL A 449 -49.57 -4.83 22.61
C VAL A 449 -50.16 -5.98 23.44
N SER A 450 -50.73 -5.64 24.59
CA SER A 450 -51.62 -6.52 25.33
C SER A 450 -52.88 -6.64 24.51
N VAL A 451 -53.09 -7.78 23.89
CA VAL A 451 -54.39 -8.19 23.37
C VAL A 451 -55.18 -8.67 24.56
N THR A 452 -56.15 -7.87 24.99
CA THR A 452 -57.27 -8.28 25.81
C THR A 452 -58.36 -8.85 24.89
#